data_f81f469d30fdb4203f8d705d22a85ef2
#
_entry.id   f81f469d30fdb4203f8d705d22a85ef2
#
_cell.length_a   1.000
_cell.length_b   1.000
_cell.length_c   1.000
_cell.angle_alpha   90.00
_cell.angle_beta   90.00
_cell.angle_gamma   90.00
#
_symmetry.space_group_name_H-M   'P 1'
#
loop_
_entity.id
_entity.type
_entity.pdbx_description
1 polymer ?
#
loop_
_entity_poly.entity_id
_entity_poly.type
_entity_poly.pdbx_seq_one_letter_code
_entity_poly.pdbx_strand_id
1 'polypeptide(L)'
;MRLAALLPLCLIALACQQSSHFVTRNELNNLLEVPPLPGIQHGDGLGAEDRRQQIDLLVGETFTAPQASTRAAAALLAATERTAQLNAALNAIDLSFNVCATNLANLETTAFKASYAVRESGRAPVFRINFAQGACTDTGRQLDLAIQGQGFFKVNVTDSESSGFAYTRNGNFFVNHNAQLVLGMGDGYKLEPGIVVPKGVTDVSISQDGDVEVVKADSNTKQRIGRIELSQFVNPEGLSPLAGSLYVQTALSGPPSPSRPGENGAGQLLQGFLESSNVDPNRERLRMRFLQNWRATILKVIDEMK
;
A
#
# COMPACT_ATOMS: atom_id res chain seq x y z
N MET A 1 18.53 1.70 -33.67
CA MET A 1 18.64 0.45 -32.89
C MET A 1 18.86 0.72 -31.40
N ARG A 2 18.05 1.53 -30.73
CA ARG A 2 18.16 1.81 -29.27
C ARG A 2 16.85 1.64 -28.50
N LEU A 3 15.83 1.04 -29.11
CA LEU A 3 14.55 0.72 -28.46
C LEU A 3 14.60 -0.54 -27.59
N ALA A 4 15.62 -1.38 -27.72
CA ALA A 4 15.72 -2.67 -27.05
C ALA A 4 16.17 -2.60 -25.58
N ALA A 5 16.75 -1.47 -25.16
CA ALA A 5 17.28 -1.33 -23.79
C ALA A 5 16.24 -0.93 -22.73
N LEU A 6 15.05 -0.48 -23.14
CA LEU A 6 13.96 -0.09 -22.22
C LEU A 6 12.95 -1.23 -21.94
N LEU A 7 12.90 -2.25 -22.80
CA LEU A 7 12.04 -3.43 -22.60
C LEU A 7 12.36 -4.24 -21.33
N PRO A 8 13.63 -4.46 -20.92
CA PRO A 8 13.91 -5.21 -19.70
C PRO A 8 13.44 -4.49 -18.43
N LEU A 9 13.45 -3.16 -18.39
CA LEU A 9 12.99 -2.37 -17.23
C LEU A 9 11.47 -2.44 -17.01
N CYS A 10 10.69 -2.52 -18.08
CA CYS A 10 9.25 -2.78 -18.00
C CYS A 10 8.93 -4.22 -17.58
N LEU A 11 9.72 -5.22 -18.02
CA LEU A 11 9.56 -6.62 -17.65
C LEU A 11 9.90 -6.88 -16.17
N ILE A 12 10.87 -6.17 -15.60
CA ILE A 12 11.21 -6.26 -14.17
C ILE A 12 10.08 -5.70 -13.31
N ALA A 13 9.44 -4.59 -13.73
CA ALA A 13 8.26 -4.07 -13.04
C ALA A 13 7.04 -5.02 -13.13
N LEU A 14 6.89 -5.76 -14.25
CA LEU A 14 5.85 -6.79 -14.41
C LEU A 14 6.14 -8.05 -13.58
N ALA A 15 7.39 -8.47 -13.46
CA ALA A 15 7.77 -9.66 -12.69
C ALA A 15 7.49 -9.50 -11.18
N CYS A 16 7.56 -8.28 -10.64
CA CYS A 16 7.15 -7.99 -9.27
C CYS A 16 5.63 -8.03 -9.05
N GLN A 17 4.82 -8.02 -10.12
CA GLN A 17 3.35 -8.02 -10.03
C GLN A 17 2.72 -9.42 -9.95
N GLN A 18 3.42 -10.47 -10.35
CA GLN A 18 2.80 -11.80 -10.50
C GLN A 18 3.14 -12.83 -9.43
N SER A 19 4.03 -12.54 -8.49
CA SER A 19 4.39 -13.54 -7.48
C SER A 19 4.08 -13.06 -6.07
N SER A 20 3.08 -13.68 -5.46
CA SER A 20 2.94 -13.82 -4.00
C SER A 20 4.06 -14.69 -3.38
N HIS A 21 5.13 -14.96 -4.13
CA HIS A 21 6.28 -15.71 -3.69
C HIS A 21 7.37 -14.79 -3.15
N PHE A 22 7.91 -15.17 -2.01
CA PHE A 22 9.11 -14.57 -1.44
C PHE A 22 10.22 -14.55 -2.51
N VAL A 23 10.65 -13.34 -2.88
CA VAL A 23 11.82 -13.19 -3.76
C VAL A 23 13.02 -13.79 -3.05
N THR A 24 13.59 -14.85 -3.60
CA THR A 24 14.77 -15.52 -3.04
C THR A 24 16.00 -14.61 -3.17
N ARG A 25 17.01 -14.83 -2.32
CA ARG A 25 18.28 -14.07 -2.36
C ARG A 25 18.96 -14.16 -3.75
N ASN A 26 18.77 -15.29 -4.46
CA ASN A 26 19.31 -15.47 -5.81
C ASN A 26 18.53 -14.66 -6.85
N GLU A 27 17.22 -14.56 -6.75
CA GLU A 27 16.42 -13.70 -7.62
C GLU A 27 16.73 -12.22 -7.39
N LEU A 28 17.01 -11.84 -6.13
CA LEU A 28 17.44 -10.49 -5.79
C LEU A 28 18.83 -10.16 -6.37
N ASN A 29 19.77 -11.10 -6.31
CA ASN A 29 21.10 -10.94 -6.90
C ASN A 29 21.03 -10.87 -8.43
N ASN A 30 20.18 -11.65 -9.08
CA ASN A 30 19.94 -11.58 -10.52
C ASN A 30 19.23 -10.28 -10.94
N LEU A 31 18.43 -9.66 -10.05
CA LEU A 31 17.83 -8.35 -10.27
C LEU A 31 18.81 -7.19 -10.02
N LEU A 32 19.85 -7.43 -9.22
CA LEU A 32 20.91 -6.46 -8.91
C LEU A 32 22.07 -6.53 -9.90
N GLU A 33 22.25 -7.65 -10.59
CA GLU A 33 23.14 -7.77 -11.76
C GLU A 33 22.43 -7.19 -12.99
N VAL A 34 22.38 -5.86 -13.08
CA VAL A 34 22.07 -5.21 -14.36
C VAL A 34 23.22 -5.59 -15.31
N PRO A 35 22.98 -6.36 -16.37
CA PRO A 35 24.02 -6.62 -17.33
C PRO A 35 24.52 -5.27 -17.87
N PRO A 36 25.82 -5.08 -18.04
CA PRO A 36 26.37 -3.84 -18.61
C PRO A 36 25.65 -3.61 -19.94
N LEU A 37 25.19 -2.38 -20.15
CA LEU A 37 24.53 -1.99 -21.38
C LEU A 37 25.39 -2.44 -22.57
N PRO A 38 24.88 -3.28 -23.48
CA PRO A 38 25.68 -3.72 -24.63
C PRO A 38 26.05 -2.49 -25.47
N GLY A 39 27.34 -2.14 -25.49
CA GLY A 39 27.89 -1.08 -26.31
C GLY A 39 28.66 0.03 -25.60
N ILE A 40 28.86 -0.01 -24.30
CA ILE A 40 29.81 0.88 -23.63
C ILE A 40 30.97 0.02 -23.13
N GLN A 41 31.90 -0.26 -24.06
CA GLN A 41 33.26 -0.65 -23.68
C GLN A 41 33.98 0.62 -23.29
N HIS A 42 34.46 0.68 -22.04
CA HIS A 42 35.46 1.62 -21.62
C HIS A 42 36.79 1.23 -22.29
N GLY A 43 37.23 2.03 -23.22
CA GLY A 43 38.51 1.88 -23.87
C GLY A 43 38.38 2.04 -25.38
N ASP A 44 38.86 3.13 -25.81
CA ASP A 44 39.32 3.57 -27.12
C ASP A 44 38.51 4.74 -27.64
N GLY A 45 39.17 5.90 -27.45
CA GLY A 45 38.72 7.17 -27.96
C GLY A 45 38.65 7.14 -29.48
N LEU A 46 37.45 7.10 -30.01
CA LEU A 46 37.23 7.60 -31.36
C LEU A 46 37.59 9.07 -31.36
N GLY A 47 38.69 9.40 -32.07
CA GLY A 47 39.19 10.75 -32.19
C GLY A 47 38.15 11.71 -32.74
N ALA A 48 38.32 12.99 -32.46
CA ALA A 48 37.41 14.03 -32.96
C ALA A 48 37.25 13.99 -34.50
N GLU A 49 38.23 13.42 -35.23
CA GLU A 49 38.18 13.21 -36.66
C GLU A 49 37.23 12.09 -37.12
N ASP A 50 37.18 10.96 -36.42
CA ASP A 50 36.27 9.87 -36.74
C ASP A 50 34.80 10.29 -36.53
N ARG A 51 34.53 11.15 -35.55
CA ARG A 51 33.21 11.74 -35.36
C ARG A 51 32.80 12.71 -36.45
N ARG A 52 33.78 13.49 -36.99
CA ARG A 52 33.53 14.35 -38.12
C ARG A 52 33.24 13.55 -39.39
N GLN A 53 34.02 12.50 -39.69
CA GLN A 53 33.75 11.62 -40.83
C GLN A 53 32.40 10.91 -40.75
N GLN A 54 31.96 10.49 -39.57
CA GLN A 54 30.59 9.94 -39.40
C GLN A 54 29.51 11.00 -39.60
N ILE A 55 29.75 12.25 -39.20
CA ILE A 55 28.85 13.36 -39.47
C ILE A 55 28.80 13.70 -40.96
N ASP A 56 29.98 13.73 -41.64
CA ASP A 56 30.06 14.03 -43.05
C ASP A 56 29.48 12.93 -43.96
N LEU A 57 29.54 11.65 -43.54
CA LEU A 57 28.82 10.54 -44.18
C LEU A 57 27.30 10.61 -44.01
N LEU A 58 26.83 11.19 -42.90
CA LEU A 58 25.40 11.44 -42.66
C LEU A 58 24.89 12.70 -43.38
N VAL A 59 25.77 13.63 -43.71
CA VAL A 59 25.44 14.88 -44.39
C VAL A 59 25.59 14.75 -45.92
N GLY A 60 26.28 13.71 -46.41
CA GLY A 60 26.58 13.50 -47.84
C GLY A 60 25.39 13.05 -48.71
N GLU A 61 24.26 12.68 -48.12
CA GLU A 61 23.03 12.49 -48.88
C GLU A 61 22.32 13.84 -49.02
N THR A 62 22.12 14.27 -50.25
CA THR A 62 21.37 15.50 -50.64
C THR A 62 19.94 15.41 -50.14
N PHE A 63 19.68 15.77 -48.90
CA PHE A 63 18.36 15.95 -48.36
C PHE A 63 17.79 17.29 -48.85
N THR A 64 16.66 17.23 -49.56
CA THR A 64 15.87 18.43 -49.85
C THR A 64 15.39 19.07 -48.54
N ALA A 65 15.48 20.40 -48.46
CA ALA A 65 15.17 21.17 -47.25
C ALA A 65 13.88 20.79 -46.50
N PRO A 66 12.73 20.36 -47.16
CA PRO A 66 11.52 19.89 -46.50
C PRO A 66 11.70 18.57 -45.73
N GLN A 67 12.58 17.68 -46.22
CA GLN A 67 12.79 16.37 -45.58
C GLN A 67 13.67 16.50 -44.32
N ALA A 68 14.65 17.39 -44.33
CA ALA A 68 15.53 17.69 -43.19
C ALA A 68 14.70 18.31 -42.04
N SER A 69 13.81 19.25 -42.36
CA SER A 69 12.94 19.87 -41.34
C SER A 69 11.94 18.88 -40.73
N THR A 70 11.37 17.97 -41.53
CA THR A 70 10.46 16.92 -41.05
C THR A 70 11.18 15.90 -40.14
N ARG A 71 12.40 15.53 -40.51
CA ARG A 71 13.24 14.60 -39.74
C ARG A 71 13.70 15.22 -38.42
N ALA A 72 14.08 16.50 -38.41
CA ALA A 72 14.43 17.27 -37.23
C ALA A 72 13.22 17.42 -36.29
N ALA A 73 12.03 17.73 -36.83
CA ALA A 73 10.79 17.82 -36.08
C ALA A 73 10.41 16.46 -35.45
N ALA A 74 10.53 15.36 -36.20
CA ALA A 74 10.27 14.01 -35.68
C ALA A 74 11.27 13.61 -34.57
N ALA A 75 12.56 13.97 -34.71
CA ALA A 75 13.57 13.72 -33.69
C ALA A 75 13.31 14.53 -32.43
N LEU A 76 12.89 15.80 -32.54
CA LEU A 76 12.53 16.65 -31.44
C LEU A 76 11.28 16.12 -30.69
N LEU A 77 10.26 15.69 -31.44
CA LEU A 77 9.07 15.08 -30.87
C LEU A 77 9.42 13.81 -30.10
N ALA A 78 10.23 12.91 -30.67
CA ALA A 78 10.68 11.69 -30.01
C ALA A 78 11.53 11.98 -28.75
N ALA A 79 12.34 13.04 -28.75
CA ALA A 79 13.08 13.48 -27.58
C ALA A 79 12.14 14.01 -26.48
N THR A 80 11.15 14.80 -26.87
CA THR A 80 10.13 15.35 -25.95
C THR A 80 9.30 14.23 -25.30
N GLU A 81 8.84 13.27 -26.09
CA GLU A 81 8.10 12.10 -25.58
C GLU A 81 8.96 11.27 -24.62
N ARG A 82 10.22 11.06 -24.93
CA ARG A 82 11.16 10.33 -24.09
C ARG A 82 11.38 11.04 -22.74
N THR A 83 11.54 12.37 -22.78
CA THR A 83 11.67 13.19 -21.57
C THR A 83 10.39 13.13 -20.72
N ALA A 84 9.22 13.19 -21.33
CA ALA A 84 7.95 13.04 -20.64
C ALA A 84 7.80 11.66 -19.98
N GLN A 85 8.22 10.58 -20.65
CA GLN A 85 8.22 9.22 -20.09
C GLN A 85 9.17 9.08 -18.90
N LEU A 86 10.38 9.67 -18.97
CA LEU A 86 11.34 9.64 -17.88
C LEU A 86 10.83 10.43 -16.67
N ASN A 87 10.23 11.59 -16.88
CA ASN A 87 9.60 12.39 -15.81
C ASN A 87 8.42 11.65 -15.17
N ALA A 88 7.59 11.00 -15.97
CA ALA A 88 6.51 10.15 -15.44
C ALA A 88 7.05 8.97 -14.59
N ALA A 89 8.18 8.39 -14.99
CA ALA A 89 8.85 7.36 -14.21
C ALA A 89 9.42 7.90 -12.90
N LEU A 90 10.02 9.10 -12.89
CA LEU A 90 10.47 9.77 -11.66
C LEU A 90 9.31 10.01 -10.71
N ASN A 91 8.21 10.56 -11.18
CA ASN A 91 7.02 10.78 -10.36
C ASN A 91 6.49 9.48 -9.75
N ALA A 92 6.49 8.37 -10.50
CA ALA A 92 6.08 7.07 -10.00
C ALA A 92 7.04 6.52 -8.93
N ILE A 93 8.35 6.78 -9.07
CA ILE A 93 9.37 6.42 -8.08
C ILE A 93 9.18 7.23 -6.80
N ASP A 94 9.03 8.55 -6.91
CA ASP A 94 8.85 9.44 -5.75
C ASP A 94 7.55 9.08 -5.00
N LEU A 95 6.49 8.75 -5.72
CA LEU A 95 5.25 8.24 -5.15
C LEU A 95 5.46 6.93 -4.38
N SER A 96 6.16 5.96 -5.00
CA SER A 96 6.47 4.67 -4.37
C SER A 96 7.37 4.84 -3.15
N PHE A 97 8.29 5.79 -3.19
CA PHE A 97 9.16 6.12 -2.07
C PHE A 97 8.35 6.67 -0.88
N ASN A 98 7.40 7.58 -1.13
CA ASN A 98 6.52 8.11 -0.11
C ASN A 98 5.65 7.01 0.52
N VAL A 99 5.19 6.04 -0.25
CA VAL A 99 4.48 4.86 0.27
C VAL A 99 5.36 4.06 1.23
N CYS A 100 6.60 3.74 0.83
CA CYS A 100 7.52 3.03 1.70
C CYS A 100 7.82 3.81 2.99
N ALA A 101 8.00 5.13 2.89
CA ALA A 101 8.22 6.00 4.04
C ALA A 101 7.00 6.00 4.98
N THR A 102 5.80 6.08 4.44
CA THR A 102 4.55 6.00 5.22
C THR A 102 4.40 4.64 5.89
N ASN A 103 4.67 3.54 5.19
CA ASN A 103 4.67 2.21 5.77
C ASN A 103 5.65 2.12 6.94
N LEU A 104 6.89 2.56 6.76
CA LEU A 104 7.91 2.53 7.83
C LEU A 104 7.56 3.42 9.03
N ALA A 105 6.92 4.57 8.80
CA ALA A 105 6.47 5.44 9.88
C ALA A 105 5.35 4.83 10.72
N ASN A 106 4.64 3.82 10.18
CA ASN A 106 3.50 3.17 10.83
C ASN A 106 3.79 1.73 11.29
N LEU A 107 5.06 1.38 11.54
CA LEU A 107 5.46 0.05 12.03
C LEU A 107 4.78 -0.31 13.35
N GLU A 108 4.68 0.65 14.26
CA GLU A 108 4.10 0.49 15.61
C GLU A 108 2.62 0.90 15.68
N THR A 109 2.02 1.31 14.56
CA THR A 109 0.61 1.72 14.54
C THR A 109 -0.28 0.49 14.55
N THR A 110 -1.14 0.37 15.58
CA THR A 110 -2.10 -0.73 15.73
C THR A 110 -2.95 -0.90 14.49
N ALA A 111 -3.01 -2.12 13.99
CA ALA A 111 -3.80 -2.55 12.83
C ALA A 111 -3.51 -1.76 11.53
N PHE A 112 -2.36 -1.10 11.44
CA PHE A 112 -1.97 -0.44 10.20
C PHE A 112 -1.81 -1.46 9.08
N LYS A 113 -2.30 -1.11 7.90
CA LYS A 113 -2.19 -1.93 6.69
C LYS A 113 -1.25 -1.28 5.70
N ALA A 114 -0.19 -2.01 5.36
CA ALA A 114 0.78 -1.56 4.38
C ALA A 114 0.11 -1.21 3.06
N SER A 115 0.53 -0.09 2.48
CA SER A 115 0.10 0.33 1.16
C SER A 115 1.19 0.02 0.13
N TYR A 116 0.79 -0.12 -1.12
CA TYR A 116 1.71 -0.28 -2.23
C TYR A 116 1.17 0.41 -3.48
N ALA A 117 2.08 0.94 -4.30
CA ALA A 117 1.72 1.55 -5.57
C ALA A 117 1.64 0.49 -6.66
N VAL A 118 0.54 0.45 -7.40
CA VAL A 118 0.34 -0.39 -8.57
C VAL A 118 0.31 0.50 -9.80
N ARG A 119 1.11 0.18 -10.80
CA ARG A 119 1.07 0.84 -12.09
C ARG A 119 0.26 0.00 -13.07
N GLU A 120 -0.89 0.50 -13.46
CA GLU A 120 -1.66 -0.05 -14.58
C GLU A 120 -1.11 0.54 -15.90
N SER A 121 -1.04 -0.29 -16.94
CA SER A 121 -0.52 0.14 -18.24
C SER A 121 -1.30 1.35 -18.78
N GLY A 122 -0.58 2.44 -19.09
CA GLY A 122 -1.16 3.67 -19.64
C GLY A 122 -1.92 4.55 -18.66
N ARG A 123 -1.90 4.24 -17.35
CA ARG A 123 -2.58 5.01 -16.30
C ARG A 123 -1.60 5.53 -15.24
N ALA A 124 -2.05 6.53 -14.50
CA ALA A 124 -1.34 6.97 -13.29
C ALA A 124 -1.27 5.82 -12.26
N PRO A 125 -0.18 5.72 -11.47
CA PRO A 125 -0.10 4.74 -10.39
C PRO A 125 -1.27 4.91 -9.42
N VAL A 126 -1.87 3.79 -9.02
CA VAL A 126 -2.91 3.75 -8.00
C VAL A 126 -2.38 3.11 -6.73
N PHE A 127 -2.90 3.54 -5.58
CA PHE A 127 -2.58 2.93 -4.30
C PHE A 127 -3.50 1.74 -4.03
N ARG A 128 -2.92 0.68 -3.50
CA ARG A 128 -3.63 -0.48 -2.97
C ARG A 128 -3.20 -0.71 -1.53
N ILE A 129 -4.11 -1.24 -0.74
CA ILE A 129 -3.86 -1.58 0.65
C ILE A 129 -3.75 -3.10 0.76
N ASN A 130 -2.72 -3.58 1.43
CA ASN A 130 -2.57 -4.99 1.75
C ASN A 130 -3.32 -5.31 3.03
N PHE A 131 -4.48 -5.92 2.94
CA PHE A 131 -5.27 -6.35 4.10
C PHE A 131 -4.84 -7.70 4.70
N ALA A 132 -3.68 -8.24 4.32
CA ALA A 132 -3.13 -9.39 5.02
C ALA A 132 -3.05 -9.12 6.52
N GLN A 133 -3.32 -10.16 7.32
CA GLN A 133 -3.32 -10.04 8.78
C GLN A 133 -1.91 -9.76 9.30
N GLY A 134 -1.79 -8.79 10.23
CA GLY A 134 -0.60 -8.57 11.04
C GLY A 134 -0.50 -9.57 12.19
N ALA A 135 0.60 -9.56 12.92
CA ALA A 135 0.74 -10.35 14.13
C ALA A 135 -0.28 -9.90 15.20
N CYS A 136 -0.86 -10.84 15.94
CA CYS A 136 -1.67 -10.51 17.11
C CYS A 136 -0.76 -10.50 18.34
N THR A 137 -0.72 -9.37 19.03
CA THR A 137 0.12 -9.15 20.22
C THR A 137 -0.76 -9.10 21.46
N ASP A 138 -0.40 -9.87 22.47
CA ASP A 138 -1.08 -9.87 23.78
C ASP A 138 -0.80 -8.54 24.49
N THR A 139 -1.87 -7.88 24.93
CA THR A 139 -1.82 -6.61 25.67
C THR A 139 -2.32 -6.77 27.09
N GLY A 140 -3.02 -7.86 27.41
CA GLY A 140 -3.67 -8.11 28.69
C GLY A 140 -4.85 -7.18 29.01
N ARG A 141 -5.21 -6.22 28.14
CA ARG A 141 -6.35 -5.33 28.37
C ARG A 141 -7.65 -5.98 27.93
N GLN A 142 -8.66 -6.03 28.81
CA GLN A 142 -9.94 -6.70 28.53
C GLN A 142 -10.71 -6.15 27.34
N LEU A 143 -10.50 -4.88 26.97
CA LEU A 143 -11.19 -4.22 25.87
C LEU A 143 -10.37 -4.14 24.58
N ASP A 144 -9.15 -4.68 24.59
CA ASP A 144 -8.36 -4.84 23.37
C ASP A 144 -8.80 -6.11 22.65
N LEU A 145 -9.12 -5.97 21.39
CA LEU A 145 -9.66 -7.04 20.56
C LEU A 145 -8.86 -7.17 19.25
N ALA A 146 -8.44 -8.37 18.93
CA ALA A 146 -7.94 -8.68 17.59
C ALA A 146 -8.94 -9.57 16.86
N ILE A 147 -9.01 -9.44 15.54
CA ILE A 147 -9.75 -10.35 14.67
C ILE A 147 -8.77 -11.37 14.11
N GLN A 148 -8.90 -12.63 14.44
CA GLN A 148 -8.13 -13.73 13.86
C GLN A 148 -8.83 -14.25 12.62
N GLY A 149 -8.40 -13.80 11.45
CA GLY A 149 -9.03 -14.10 10.16
C GLY A 149 -9.60 -12.86 9.48
N GLN A 150 -10.60 -13.02 8.63
CA GLN A 150 -11.19 -11.96 7.83
C GLN A 150 -12.26 -11.18 8.56
N GLY A 151 -12.49 -9.92 8.17
CA GLY A 151 -13.53 -9.05 8.68
C GLY A 151 -12.96 -7.76 9.28
N PHE A 152 -13.88 -6.86 9.63
CA PHE A 152 -13.58 -5.53 10.16
C PHE A 152 -14.57 -5.21 11.27
N PHE A 153 -14.16 -4.48 12.27
CA PHE A 153 -15.06 -3.78 13.18
C PHE A 153 -15.71 -2.63 12.41
N LYS A 154 -17.01 -2.44 12.63
CA LYS A 154 -17.76 -1.31 12.10
C LYS A 154 -17.89 -0.25 13.18
N VAL A 155 -17.56 0.99 12.86
CA VAL A 155 -17.65 2.12 13.78
C VAL A 155 -18.43 3.26 13.15
N ASN A 156 -19.12 4.03 13.99
CA ASN A 156 -19.86 5.20 13.57
C ASN A 156 -18.92 6.41 13.49
N VAL A 157 -18.91 7.08 12.34
CA VAL A 157 -18.12 8.28 12.08
C VAL A 157 -19.02 9.43 11.66
N THR A 158 -18.67 10.64 12.08
CA THR A 158 -19.45 11.85 11.77
C THR A 158 -19.03 12.52 10.46
N ASP A 159 -18.20 11.84 9.66
CA ASP A 159 -17.68 12.40 8.42
C ASP A 159 -18.76 12.47 7.34
N SER A 160 -18.85 13.62 6.67
CA SER A 160 -19.84 13.88 5.61
C SER A 160 -19.56 13.09 4.30
N GLU A 161 -18.33 12.59 4.11
CA GLU A 161 -17.95 11.81 2.92
C GLU A 161 -18.22 10.31 3.06
N SER A 162 -18.47 9.84 4.29
CA SER A 162 -18.80 8.45 4.57
C SER A 162 -20.32 8.26 4.70
N SER A 163 -20.79 7.03 4.51
CA SER A 163 -22.19 6.63 4.79
C SER A 163 -22.56 6.71 6.32
N GLY A 164 -21.77 7.44 7.11
CA GLY A 164 -21.87 7.51 8.56
C GLY A 164 -21.12 6.37 9.27
N PHE A 165 -20.46 5.48 8.51
CA PHE A 165 -19.73 4.34 9.05
C PHE A 165 -18.35 4.21 8.45
N ALA A 166 -17.42 3.75 9.29
CA ALA A 166 -16.09 3.31 8.86
C ALA A 166 -15.79 1.90 9.38
N TYR A 167 -14.80 1.27 8.79
CA TYR A 167 -14.40 -0.10 9.04
C TYR A 167 -12.94 -0.11 9.46
N THR A 168 -12.61 -0.97 10.44
CA THR A 168 -11.25 -0.99 10.98
C THR A 168 -10.84 -2.38 11.45
N ARG A 169 -9.53 -2.63 11.46
CA ARG A 169 -8.92 -3.77 12.13
C ARG A 169 -8.42 -3.41 13.53
N ASN A 170 -8.43 -2.12 13.86
CA ASN A 170 -8.01 -1.63 15.17
C ASN A 170 -9.09 -1.94 16.22
N GLY A 171 -8.75 -2.76 17.19
CA GLY A 171 -9.64 -3.15 18.29
C GLY A 171 -9.24 -2.54 19.63
N ASN A 172 -8.53 -1.43 19.65
CA ASN A 172 -8.18 -0.71 20.88
C ASN A 172 -9.39 0.07 21.38
N PHE A 173 -10.31 -0.65 22.04
CA PHE A 173 -11.57 -0.08 22.53
C PHE A 173 -11.45 0.47 23.96
N PHE A 174 -12.35 1.42 24.24
CA PHE A 174 -12.53 2.07 25.53
C PHE A 174 -14.01 2.21 25.84
N VAL A 175 -14.34 2.44 27.11
CA VAL A 175 -15.68 2.84 27.52
C VAL A 175 -15.70 4.34 27.70
N ASN A 176 -16.55 5.05 26.93
CA ASN A 176 -16.67 6.51 27.04
C ASN A 176 -17.56 6.93 28.25
N HIS A 177 -17.72 8.24 28.45
CA HIS A 177 -18.52 8.79 29.56
C HIS A 177 -20.00 8.41 29.49
N ASN A 178 -20.50 8.04 28.31
CA ASN A 178 -21.86 7.52 28.12
C ASN A 178 -21.96 6.00 28.29
N ALA A 179 -20.92 5.38 28.85
CA ALA A 179 -20.81 3.93 29.01
C ALA A 179 -20.83 3.13 27.68
N GLN A 180 -20.56 3.76 26.55
CA GLN A 180 -20.53 3.12 25.22
C GLN A 180 -19.14 2.62 24.90
N LEU A 181 -19.05 1.47 24.23
CA LEU A 181 -17.80 0.94 23.70
C LEU A 181 -17.43 1.74 22.45
N VAL A 182 -16.24 2.37 22.49
CA VAL A 182 -15.75 3.26 21.44
C VAL A 182 -14.31 2.91 21.03
N LEU A 183 -13.95 3.14 19.80
CA LEU A 183 -12.59 3.09 19.33
C LEU A 183 -11.89 4.44 19.58
N GLY A 184 -10.73 4.41 20.23
CA GLY A 184 -9.99 5.60 20.61
C GLY A 184 -10.48 6.21 21.94
N MET A 185 -9.71 7.18 22.44
CA MET A 185 -9.95 7.82 23.73
C MET A 185 -11.04 8.90 23.65
N GLY A 186 -11.57 9.29 24.78
CA GLY A 186 -12.61 10.32 24.87
C GLY A 186 -13.95 9.85 24.34
N ASP A 187 -14.60 10.64 23.48
CA ASP A 187 -15.87 10.25 22.86
C ASP A 187 -15.71 9.15 21.81
N GLY A 188 -14.54 9.06 21.19
CA GLY A 188 -14.16 8.01 20.27
C GLY A 188 -15.17 7.74 19.13
N TYR A 189 -14.86 6.75 18.30
CA TYR A 189 -15.82 6.24 17.29
C TYR A 189 -16.63 5.10 17.88
N LYS A 190 -17.95 5.23 17.94
CA LYS A 190 -18.83 4.21 18.55
C LYS A 190 -18.80 2.93 17.74
N LEU A 191 -18.63 1.80 18.44
CA LEU A 191 -18.78 0.48 17.82
C LEU A 191 -20.21 0.27 17.34
N GLU A 192 -20.38 -0.41 16.22
CA GLU A 192 -21.70 -0.75 15.65
C GLU A 192 -21.76 -2.26 15.36
N PRO A 193 -22.73 -3.00 15.94
CA PRO A 193 -23.81 -2.55 16.84
C PRO A 193 -23.30 -1.98 18.17
N GLY A 194 -23.97 -0.95 18.67
CA GLY A 194 -23.58 -0.26 19.90
C GLY A 194 -23.69 -1.15 21.14
N ILE A 195 -22.63 -1.14 21.96
CA ILE A 195 -22.61 -1.87 23.24
C ILE A 195 -22.47 -0.86 24.36
N VAL A 196 -23.38 -0.98 25.36
CA VAL A 196 -23.36 -0.14 26.55
C VAL A 196 -22.97 -0.99 27.75
N VAL A 197 -21.85 -0.59 28.39
CA VAL A 197 -21.31 -1.27 29.58
C VAL A 197 -21.99 -0.68 30.84
N PRO A 198 -22.75 -1.44 31.62
CA PRO A 198 -23.43 -0.92 32.81
C PRO A 198 -22.45 -0.41 33.86
N LYS A 199 -22.91 0.47 34.75
CA LYS A 199 -22.11 0.89 35.92
C LYS A 199 -21.92 -0.26 36.91
N GLY A 200 -20.80 -0.26 37.63
CA GLY A 200 -20.51 -1.27 38.65
C GLY A 200 -20.07 -2.62 38.08
N VAL A 201 -19.61 -2.64 36.85
CA VAL A 201 -18.99 -3.83 36.24
C VAL A 201 -17.56 -3.99 36.77
N THR A 202 -17.23 -5.20 37.19
CA THR A 202 -15.90 -5.60 37.65
C THR A 202 -15.10 -6.34 36.59
N ASP A 203 -15.77 -7.00 35.66
CA ASP A 203 -15.16 -7.81 34.62
C ASP A 203 -15.95 -7.78 33.34
N VAL A 204 -15.24 -7.75 32.17
CA VAL A 204 -15.82 -7.81 30.83
C VAL A 204 -15.22 -8.99 30.11
N SER A 205 -16.04 -9.94 29.71
CA SER A 205 -15.63 -11.12 28.94
C SER A 205 -16.23 -11.05 27.54
N ILE A 206 -15.38 -11.22 26.54
CA ILE A 206 -15.78 -11.22 25.12
C ILE A 206 -15.39 -12.56 24.53
N SER A 207 -16.39 -13.30 24.07
CA SER A 207 -16.17 -14.62 23.49
C SER A 207 -15.62 -14.55 22.06
N GLN A 208 -15.06 -15.65 21.57
CA GLN A 208 -14.52 -15.74 20.21
C GLN A 208 -15.59 -15.49 19.12
N ASP A 209 -16.86 -15.77 19.45
CA ASP A 209 -18.02 -15.58 18.57
C ASP A 209 -18.74 -14.24 18.79
N GLY A 210 -18.14 -13.35 19.57
CA GLY A 210 -18.51 -11.95 19.70
C GLY A 210 -19.50 -11.63 20.82
N ASP A 211 -19.95 -12.59 21.60
CA ASP A 211 -20.86 -12.31 22.74
C ASP A 211 -20.11 -11.55 23.84
N VAL A 212 -20.66 -10.44 24.29
CA VAL A 212 -20.10 -9.58 25.34
C VAL A 212 -20.89 -9.80 26.62
N GLU A 213 -20.22 -10.29 27.64
CA GLU A 213 -20.74 -10.56 28.97
C GLU A 213 -20.01 -9.70 30.00
N VAL A 214 -20.71 -9.32 31.04
CA VAL A 214 -20.16 -8.55 32.16
C VAL A 214 -20.48 -9.21 33.49
N VAL A 215 -19.60 -9.03 34.47
CA VAL A 215 -19.86 -9.40 35.87
C VAL A 215 -20.05 -8.13 36.65
N LYS A 216 -21.15 -8.03 37.39
CA LYS A 216 -21.45 -6.92 38.31
C LYS A 216 -20.89 -7.19 39.69
N ALA A 217 -20.40 -6.15 40.34
CA ALA A 217 -19.83 -6.23 41.69
C ALA A 217 -20.79 -6.73 42.75
N ASP A 218 -22.10 -6.45 42.57
CA ASP A 218 -23.17 -6.73 43.54
C ASP A 218 -23.71 -8.16 43.45
N SER A 219 -23.65 -8.81 42.31
CA SER A 219 -24.35 -10.09 42.09
C SER A 219 -23.41 -11.23 41.72
N ASN A 220 -22.15 -10.96 41.32
CA ASN A 220 -21.20 -11.93 40.79
C ASN A 220 -21.77 -12.84 39.67
N THR A 221 -22.86 -12.38 39.03
CA THR A 221 -23.53 -13.11 37.95
C THR A 221 -23.09 -12.54 36.61
N LYS A 222 -22.88 -13.43 35.64
CA LYS A 222 -22.61 -13.04 34.26
C LYS A 222 -23.88 -12.57 33.58
N GLN A 223 -23.85 -11.41 32.97
CA GLN A 223 -24.93 -10.86 32.19
C GLN A 223 -24.42 -10.55 30.77
N ARG A 224 -25.08 -11.11 29.76
CA ARG A 224 -24.82 -10.72 28.37
C ARG A 224 -25.41 -9.33 28.11
N ILE A 225 -24.58 -8.41 27.58
CA ILE A 225 -24.96 -7.02 27.31
C ILE A 225 -25.03 -6.70 25.82
N GLY A 226 -24.50 -7.56 24.96
CA GLY A 226 -24.53 -7.34 23.52
C GLY A 226 -23.70 -8.37 22.75
N ARG A 227 -23.52 -8.08 21.46
CA ARG A 227 -22.67 -8.87 20.58
C ARG A 227 -21.91 -7.95 19.63
N ILE A 228 -20.65 -8.24 19.41
CA ILE A 228 -19.82 -7.62 18.38
C ILE A 228 -20.04 -8.39 17.08
N GLU A 229 -20.33 -7.66 16.01
CA GLU A 229 -20.43 -8.18 14.66
C GLU A 229 -19.24 -7.71 13.83
N LEU A 230 -18.84 -8.51 12.84
CA LEU A 230 -17.82 -8.16 11.87
C LEU A 230 -18.47 -7.84 10.53
N SER A 231 -17.86 -6.92 9.80
CA SER A 231 -18.22 -6.61 8.42
C SER A 231 -17.22 -7.24 7.46
N GLN A 232 -17.70 -7.94 6.45
CA GLN A 232 -16.87 -8.49 5.37
C GLN A 232 -17.13 -7.73 4.08
N PHE A 233 -16.14 -7.74 3.18
CA PHE A 233 -16.23 -7.14 1.84
C PHE A 233 -15.82 -8.16 0.80
N VAL A 234 -16.48 -8.13 -0.35
CA VAL A 234 -16.14 -8.98 -1.50
C VAL A 234 -14.75 -8.61 -2.01
N ASN A 235 -14.40 -7.33 -1.98
CA ASN A 235 -13.10 -6.82 -2.39
C ASN A 235 -12.56 -5.81 -1.34
N PRO A 236 -11.90 -6.26 -0.27
CA PRO A 236 -11.35 -5.37 0.75
C PRO A 236 -10.34 -4.34 0.19
N GLU A 237 -9.58 -4.70 -0.85
CA GLU A 237 -8.60 -3.78 -1.48
C GLU A 237 -9.28 -2.58 -2.17
N GLY A 238 -10.57 -2.66 -2.41
CA GLY A 238 -11.40 -1.55 -2.91
C GLY A 238 -11.82 -0.55 -1.85
N LEU A 239 -11.58 -0.80 -0.58
CA LEU A 239 -11.85 0.17 0.49
C LEU A 239 -10.96 1.40 0.35
N SER A 240 -11.49 2.58 0.68
CA SER A 240 -10.73 3.83 0.69
C SER A 240 -10.23 4.12 2.11
N PRO A 241 -8.94 4.48 2.27
CA PRO A 241 -8.41 4.83 3.58
C PRO A 241 -8.98 6.16 4.08
N LEU A 242 -9.28 6.20 5.36
CA LEU A 242 -9.57 7.39 6.16
C LEU A 242 -8.48 7.53 7.23
N ALA A 243 -8.44 8.62 7.97
CA ALA A 243 -7.47 8.79 9.05
C ALA A 243 -7.61 7.73 10.16
N GLY A 244 -6.54 7.40 10.88
CA GLY A 244 -6.57 6.55 12.08
C GLY A 244 -6.83 5.06 11.84
N SER A 245 -6.34 4.48 10.77
CA SER A 245 -6.57 3.07 10.39
C SER A 245 -8.04 2.74 10.16
N LEU A 246 -8.83 3.74 9.78
CA LEU A 246 -10.21 3.60 9.35
C LEU A 246 -10.29 3.50 7.84
N TYR A 247 -11.31 2.79 7.36
CA TYR A 247 -11.57 2.59 5.94
C TYR A 247 -13.05 2.84 5.65
N VAL A 248 -13.36 3.39 4.49
CA VAL A 248 -14.74 3.58 4.04
C VAL A 248 -15.04 2.74 2.82
N GLN A 249 -16.29 2.30 2.71
CA GLN A 249 -16.74 1.54 1.55
C GLN A 249 -16.71 2.38 0.29
N THR A 250 -16.46 1.73 -0.84
CA THR A 250 -16.54 2.31 -2.18
C THR A 250 -17.32 1.40 -3.11
N ALA A 251 -17.59 1.86 -4.32
CA ALA A 251 -18.16 1.00 -5.37
C ALA A 251 -17.25 -0.21 -5.69
N LEU A 252 -15.92 -0.08 -5.49
CA LEU A 252 -14.96 -1.14 -5.76
C LEU A 252 -14.90 -2.20 -4.66
N SER A 253 -15.12 -1.81 -3.40
CA SER A 253 -15.17 -2.77 -2.27
C SER A 253 -16.45 -3.59 -2.27
N GLY A 254 -17.51 -3.05 -2.86
CA GLY A 254 -18.88 -3.51 -2.66
C GLY A 254 -19.44 -3.13 -1.29
N PRO A 255 -20.71 -3.49 -1.02
CA PRO A 255 -21.34 -3.24 0.27
C PRO A 255 -20.78 -4.16 1.36
N PRO A 256 -20.81 -3.70 2.64
CA PRO A 256 -20.45 -4.55 3.78
C PRO A 256 -21.47 -5.66 3.97
N SER A 257 -20.99 -6.86 4.25
CA SER A 257 -21.81 -8.00 4.67
C SER A 257 -21.57 -8.25 6.16
N PRO A 258 -22.56 -7.99 7.04
CA PRO A 258 -22.41 -8.27 8.45
C PRO A 258 -22.37 -9.79 8.68
N SER A 259 -21.50 -10.22 9.58
CA SER A 259 -21.34 -11.61 9.96
C SER A 259 -21.03 -11.72 11.44
N ARG A 260 -21.52 -12.78 12.05
CA ARG A 260 -21.06 -13.18 13.38
C ARG A 260 -19.60 -13.66 13.27
N PRO A 261 -18.73 -13.29 14.24
CA PRO A 261 -17.39 -13.87 14.29
C PRO A 261 -17.42 -15.39 14.27
N GLY A 262 -16.55 -16.01 13.46
CA GLY A 262 -16.49 -17.47 13.25
C GLY A 262 -17.52 -18.02 12.26
N GLU A 263 -18.45 -17.23 11.74
CA GLU A 263 -19.45 -17.66 10.76
C GLU A 263 -19.20 -17.06 9.37
N ASN A 264 -19.66 -17.74 8.33
CA ASN A 264 -19.60 -17.26 6.93
C ASN A 264 -18.20 -16.82 6.46
N GLY A 265 -17.14 -17.42 6.99
CA GLY A 265 -15.76 -17.05 6.68
C GLY A 265 -15.23 -15.84 7.43
N ALA A 266 -16.00 -15.25 8.33
CA ALA A 266 -15.51 -14.22 9.25
C ALA A 266 -14.52 -14.83 10.25
N GLY A 267 -13.50 -14.04 10.61
CA GLY A 267 -12.56 -14.39 11.66
C GLY A 267 -13.20 -14.47 13.04
N GLN A 268 -12.47 -15.00 14.01
CA GLN A 268 -12.86 -15.05 15.42
C GLN A 268 -12.26 -13.87 16.18
N LEU A 269 -12.84 -13.51 17.32
CA LEU A 269 -12.29 -12.47 18.20
C LEU A 269 -11.29 -13.08 19.19
N LEU A 270 -10.21 -12.35 19.42
CA LEU A 270 -9.24 -12.61 20.49
C LEU A 270 -9.29 -11.45 21.47
N GLN A 271 -9.78 -11.71 22.68
CA GLN A 271 -9.80 -10.72 23.76
C GLN A 271 -8.41 -10.60 24.40
N GLY A 272 -7.99 -9.39 24.74
CA GLY A 272 -6.68 -9.11 25.31
C GLY A 272 -5.56 -8.96 24.28
N PHE A 273 -5.90 -8.97 22.98
CA PHE A 273 -4.94 -8.86 21.89
C PHE A 273 -5.23 -7.66 20.99
N LEU A 274 -4.18 -7.13 20.37
CA LEU A 274 -4.29 -6.17 19.29
C LEU A 274 -3.55 -6.69 18.05
N GLU A 275 -4.08 -6.38 16.89
CA GLU A 275 -3.40 -6.63 15.63
C GLU A 275 -2.30 -5.58 15.41
N SER A 276 -1.06 -5.99 15.21
CA SER A 276 0.07 -5.12 14.89
C SER A 276 0.03 -4.72 13.41
N SER A 277 0.83 -3.72 13.05
CA SER A 277 1.10 -3.37 11.66
C SER A 277 1.58 -4.59 10.86
N ASN A 278 1.12 -4.74 9.63
CA ASN A 278 1.58 -5.80 8.72
C ASN A 278 2.76 -5.37 7.83
N VAL A 279 3.39 -4.25 8.16
CA VAL A 279 4.57 -3.75 7.43
C VAL A 279 5.79 -4.59 7.75
N ASP A 280 6.47 -5.08 6.72
CA ASP A 280 7.80 -5.68 6.85
C ASP A 280 8.87 -4.59 6.68
N PRO A 281 9.57 -4.19 7.77
CA PRO A 281 10.54 -3.11 7.71
C PRO A 281 11.75 -3.42 6.82
N ASN A 282 12.14 -4.70 6.70
CA ASN A 282 13.29 -5.09 5.89
C ASN A 282 12.96 -5.00 4.40
N ARG A 283 11.76 -5.46 4.04
CA ARG A 283 11.24 -5.35 2.67
C ARG A 283 11.08 -3.90 2.24
N GLU A 284 10.52 -3.04 3.11
CA GLU A 284 10.34 -1.62 2.78
C GLU A 284 11.67 -0.88 2.65
N ARG A 285 12.65 -1.13 3.54
CA ARG A 285 14.00 -0.53 3.44
C ARG A 285 14.72 -0.97 2.19
N LEU A 286 14.62 -2.25 1.81
CA LEU A 286 15.20 -2.76 0.57
C LEU A 286 14.57 -2.10 -0.65
N ARG A 287 13.24 -1.98 -0.66
CA ARG A 287 12.49 -1.30 -1.72
C ARG A 287 12.90 0.16 -1.86
N MET A 288 13.06 0.89 -0.75
CA MET A 288 13.55 2.28 -0.76
C MET A 288 14.93 2.41 -1.40
N ARG A 289 15.88 1.52 -1.05
CA ARG A 289 17.23 1.51 -1.66
C ARG A 289 17.15 1.29 -3.17
N PHE A 290 16.34 0.34 -3.61
CA PHE A 290 16.11 0.08 -5.02
C PHE A 290 15.55 1.31 -5.74
N LEU A 291 14.54 1.95 -5.18
CA LEU A 291 13.93 3.17 -5.74
C LEU A 291 14.93 4.34 -5.81
N GLN A 292 15.78 4.51 -4.80
CA GLN A 292 16.85 5.53 -4.79
C GLN A 292 17.86 5.30 -5.93
N ASN A 293 18.34 4.07 -6.11
CA ASN A 293 19.27 3.72 -7.17
C ASN A 293 18.64 3.95 -8.55
N TRP A 294 17.37 3.55 -8.70
CA TRP A 294 16.66 3.72 -9.96
C TRP A 294 16.41 5.19 -10.28
N ARG A 295 16.02 5.98 -9.28
CA ARG A 295 15.89 7.43 -9.40
C ARG A 295 17.20 8.08 -9.89
N ALA A 296 18.32 7.74 -9.27
CA ALA A 296 19.63 8.26 -9.64
C ALA A 296 19.99 7.91 -11.09
N THR A 297 19.71 6.69 -11.54
CA THR A 297 19.93 6.25 -12.92
C THR A 297 19.10 7.06 -13.91
N ILE A 298 17.81 7.28 -13.63
CA ILE A 298 16.95 8.07 -14.52
C ILE A 298 17.42 9.52 -14.60
N LEU A 299 17.79 10.14 -13.47
CA LEU A 299 18.30 11.51 -13.44
C LEU A 299 19.57 11.65 -14.28
N LYS A 300 20.49 10.67 -14.21
CA LYS A 300 21.69 10.64 -15.05
C LYS A 300 21.34 10.58 -16.54
N VAL A 301 20.39 9.73 -16.93
CA VAL A 301 19.92 9.64 -18.32
C VAL A 301 19.31 10.95 -18.80
N ILE A 302 18.52 11.62 -17.97
CA ILE A 302 17.94 12.93 -18.30
C ILE A 302 19.04 13.99 -18.51
N ASP A 303 20.10 13.96 -17.69
CA ASP A 303 21.20 14.92 -17.80
C ASP A 303 22.04 14.68 -19.06
N GLU A 304 22.27 13.44 -19.43
CA GLU A 304 22.95 13.06 -20.67
C GLU A 304 22.16 13.39 -21.96
N MET A 305 20.86 13.72 -21.82
CA MET A 305 19.98 14.11 -22.94
C MET A 305 19.91 15.62 -23.17
N LYS A 306 20.47 16.44 -22.27
CA LYS A 306 20.56 17.91 -22.42
C LYS A 306 21.72 18.31 -23.31
#